data_8e4f88a736d21cbfdd765207d2f88e97
#
_entry.id   8e4f88a736d21cbfdd765207d2f88e97
#
_cell.length_a   1.000
_cell.length_b   1.000
_cell.length_c   1.000
_cell.angle_alpha   90.00
_cell.angle_beta   90.00
_cell.angle_gamma   90.00
#
_symmetry.space_group_name_H-M   'P 1'
#
loop_
_entity.id
_entity.type
_entity.pdbx_description
1 polymer ?
#
loop_
_entity_poly.entity_id
_entity_poly.type
_entity_poly.pdbx_seq_one_letter_code
_entity_poly.pdbx_strand_id
1 'polypeptide(L)'
;MTAPLQLLIRGQSPLIINIPHAGTSLPPGYAERLSDAARPLPDTDWHLPFLFHFAVYSGATLMAATHSRYVVDLNRDPGGASHYPGVDLTGLVADTTFSYDDIYRPGCVPDASQIDDRRQRYWEPYHDTLAEQIAAVHGRHGHAVLLDAHSIRAEVPRLFTGRLPDLNLGSCNGRSCDPSLRQAAVVALDADPTYSLSIDGIVKGGYSAHNYGIPEMGLHALHLEIVQAGYLDEANPQDWNPARAEPLQAVLRRLVDALVSWRPMAA
;
A
#
# COMPACT_ATOMS: atom_id res chain seq x y z
N MET A 1 16.83 -7.63 19.23
CA MET A 1 16.97 -7.93 17.78
C MET A 1 16.15 -6.88 17.05
N THR A 2 16.70 -6.23 16.04
CA THR A 2 15.94 -5.31 15.16
C THR A 2 15.01 -6.14 14.28
N ALA A 3 13.77 -5.67 14.06
CA ALA A 3 12.85 -6.32 13.13
C ALA A 3 13.47 -6.34 11.70
N PRO A 4 13.22 -7.39 10.89
CA PRO A 4 13.59 -7.35 9.48
C PRO A 4 12.88 -6.16 8.79
N LEU A 5 13.41 -5.66 7.67
CA LEU A 5 12.82 -4.50 6.98
C LEU A 5 11.43 -4.80 6.41
N GLN A 6 11.22 -6.03 5.97
CA GLN A 6 9.95 -6.51 5.40
C GLN A 6 9.68 -7.98 5.75
N LEU A 7 8.41 -8.32 5.77
CA LEU A 7 7.94 -9.69 5.62
C LEU A 7 7.90 -9.99 4.12
N LEU A 8 8.54 -11.09 3.70
CA LEU A 8 8.53 -11.53 2.30
C LEU A 8 8.18 -13.02 2.23
N ILE A 9 7.06 -13.34 1.58
CA ILE A 9 6.65 -14.70 1.25
C ILE A 9 6.63 -14.81 -0.28
N ARG A 10 7.58 -15.57 -0.84
CA ARG A 10 7.70 -15.74 -2.29
C ARG A 10 6.67 -16.72 -2.83
N GLY A 11 5.95 -16.32 -3.87
CA GLY A 11 5.00 -17.13 -4.59
C GLY A 11 5.50 -17.59 -5.96
N GLN A 12 4.62 -18.28 -6.70
CA GLN A 12 4.92 -18.83 -8.03
C GLN A 12 4.03 -18.22 -9.12
N SER A 13 3.01 -17.44 -8.77
CA SER A 13 2.13 -16.77 -9.73
C SER A 13 2.73 -15.44 -10.24
N PRO A 14 2.17 -14.82 -11.28
CA PRO A 14 2.63 -13.52 -11.76
C PRO A 14 2.26 -12.35 -10.83
N LEU A 15 1.53 -12.58 -9.74
CA LEU A 15 1.05 -11.55 -8.81
C LEU A 15 2.03 -11.31 -7.66
N ILE A 16 2.33 -10.04 -7.42
CA ILE A 16 3.02 -9.54 -6.23
C ILE A 16 2.06 -8.60 -5.50
N ILE A 17 1.83 -8.84 -4.22
CA ILE A 17 1.09 -7.94 -3.33
C ILE A 17 2.09 -7.20 -2.47
N ASN A 18 2.18 -5.88 -2.68
CA ASN A 18 3.01 -4.95 -1.92
C ASN A 18 2.16 -4.25 -0.85
N ILE A 19 2.59 -4.27 0.40
CA ILE A 19 1.89 -3.65 1.54
C ILE A 19 2.89 -2.74 2.28
N PRO A 20 3.10 -1.50 1.81
CA PRO A 20 4.21 -0.67 2.30
C PRO A 20 3.93 0.03 3.63
N HIS A 21 2.68 0.09 4.10
CA HIS A 21 2.29 0.91 5.25
C HIS A 21 1.70 0.14 6.45
N ALA A 22 1.76 -1.19 6.45
CA ALA A 22 1.22 -2.00 7.55
C ALA A 22 2.20 -2.15 8.74
N GLY A 23 3.44 -1.69 8.60
CA GLY A 23 4.46 -1.82 9.63
C GLY A 23 4.20 -0.95 10.86
N THR A 24 4.48 -1.52 12.03
CA THR A 24 4.35 -0.84 13.33
C THR A 24 5.66 -0.77 14.10
N SER A 25 6.71 -1.43 13.62
CA SER A 25 8.02 -1.40 14.28
C SER A 25 8.65 -0.02 14.19
N LEU A 26 9.24 0.42 15.30
CA LEU A 26 10.03 1.63 15.37
C LEU A 26 11.48 1.25 15.73
N PRO A 27 12.49 1.81 15.05
CA PRO A 27 13.88 1.61 15.46
C PRO A 27 14.16 2.15 16.86
N PRO A 28 15.20 1.67 17.55
CA PRO A 28 15.56 2.19 18.86
C PRO A 28 15.69 3.72 18.87
N GLY A 29 15.12 4.38 19.87
CA GLY A 29 15.14 5.83 20.04
C GLY A 29 14.08 6.61 19.23
N TYR A 30 13.29 5.93 18.36
CA TYR A 30 12.27 6.62 17.58
C TYR A 30 10.99 6.88 18.39
N ALA A 31 10.56 5.94 19.22
CA ALA A 31 9.36 6.06 20.03
C ALA A 31 9.42 7.27 20.98
N GLU A 32 10.60 7.56 21.52
CA GLU A 32 10.85 8.67 22.43
C GLU A 32 10.75 10.04 21.75
N ARG A 33 10.92 10.07 20.43
CA ARG A 33 10.80 11.29 19.61
C ARG A 33 9.38 11.59 19.20
N LEU A 34 8.48 10.59 19.24
CA LEU A 34 7.10 10.78 18.82
C LEU A 34 6.29 11.55 19.86
N SER A 35 5.39 12.39 19.37
CA SER A 35 4.34 13.02 20.16
C SER A 35 3.37 11.98 20.73
N ASP A 36 2.53 12.39 21.68
CA ASP A 36 1.52 11.49 22.23
C ASP A 36 0.42 11.15 21.20
N ALA A 37 0.15 12.04 20.25
CA ALA A 37 -0.79 11.80 19.15
C ALA A 37 -0.25 10.79 18.13
N ALA A 38 1.06 10.77 17.88
CA ALA A 38 1.69 9.91 16.89
C ALA A 38 2.07 8.50 17.43
N ARG A 39 2.20 8.35 18.75
CA ARG A 39 2.58 7.06 19.37
C ARG A 39 1.66 5.89 19.05
N PRO A 40 0.32 6.07 18.93
CA PRO A 40 -0.57 5.00 18.51
C PRO A 40 -0.42 4.62 17.03
N LEU A 41 0.41 5.33 16.25
CA LEU A 41 0.61 5.14 14.81
C LEU A 41 -0.71 5.21 14.02
N PRO A 42 -1.51 6.29 14.16
CA PRO A 42 -2.88 6.36 13.65
C PRO A 42 -3.01 6.21 12.12
N ASP A 43 -1.94 6.46 11.36
CA ASP A 43 -1.94 6.41 9.89
C ASP A 43 -1.44 5.06 9.34
N THR A 44 -1.43 4.03 10.18
CA THR A 44 -1.05 2.66 9.78
C THR A 44 -2.15 2.00 8.96
N ASP A 45 -1.76 1.28 7.91
CA ASP A 45 -2.63 0.40 7.14
C ASP A 45 -2.81 -0.92 7.92
N TRP A 46 -3.62 -0.85 8.99
CA TRP A 46 -3.74 -1.90 9.99
C TRP A 46 -4.17 -3.24 9.40
N HIS A 47 -3.48 -4.31 9.79
CA HIS A 47 -3.83 -5.71 9.54
C HIS A 47 -3.88 -6.14 8.06
N LEU A 48 -3.44 -5.34 7.10
CA LEU A 48 -3.43 -5.74 5.69
C LEU A 48 -2.70 -7.06 5.42
N PRO A 49 -1.56 -7.39 6.07
CA PRO A 49 -0.95 -8.70 5.90
C PRO A 49 -1.86 -9.87 6.31
N PHE A 50 -2.70 -9.70 7.33
CA PHE A 50 -3.71 -10.71 7.71
C PHE A 50 -4.89 -10.72 6.73
N LEU A 51 -5.31 -9.54 6.25
CA LEU A 51 -6.40 -9.42 5.28
C LEU A 51 -6.06 -10.13 3.97
N PHE A 52 -4.80 -10.05 3.51
CA PHE A 52 -4.30 -10.68 2.28
C PHE A 52 -3.58 -12.02 2.48
N HIS A 53 -3.51 -12.56 3.71
CA HIS A 53 -2.78 -13.81 3.97
C HIS A 53 -3.19 -14.97 3.06
N PHE A 54 -4.46 -15.06 2.69
CA PHE A 54 -4.98 -16.12 1.81
C PHE A 54 -4.33 -16.11 0.42
N ALA A 55 -3.82 -14.96 -0.07
CA ALA A 55 -3.22 -14.83 -1.41
C ALA A 55 -1.95 -15.68 -1.58
N VAL A 56 -1.29 -16.03 -0.48
CA VAL A 56 -0.14 -16.95 -0.49
C VAL A 56 -0.55 -18.33 -1.03
N TYR A 57 -1.76 -18.79 -0.72
CA TYR A 57 -2.28 -20.07 -1.21
C TYR A 57 -2.68 -20.01 -2.69
N SER A 58 -2.94 -18.82 -3.24
CA SER A 58 -3.11 -18.60 -4.69
C SER A 58 -1.76 -18.43 -5.41
N GLY A 59 -0.65 -18.63 -4.70
CA GLY A 59 0.70 -18.52 -5.24
C GLY A 59 1.21 -17.10 -5.44
N ALA A 60 0.55 -16.08 -4.90
CA ALA A 60 1.04 -14.70 -4.95
C ALA A 60 2.29 -14.51 -4.08
N THR A 61 3.22 -13.67 -4.53
CA THR A 61 4.27 -13.14 -3.66
C THR A 61 3.65 -12.07 -2.77
N LEU A 62 3.86 -12.15 -1.45
CA LEU A 62 3.41 -11.14 -0.50
C LEU A 62 4.62 -10.47 0.14
N MET A 63 4.71 -9.15 0.01
CA MET A 63 5.73 -8.32 0.63
C MET A 63 5.08 -7.23 1.46
N ALA A 64 5.42 -7.14 2.75
CA ALA A 64 4.86 -6.14 3.65
C ALA A 64 5.96 -5.46 4.46
N ALA A 65 5.88 -4.14 4.60
CA ALA A 65 6.77 -3.39 5.48
C ALA A 65 6.55 -3.81 6.94
N THR A 66 7.63 -3.87 7.72
CA THR A 66 7.55 -4.11 9.16
C THR A 66 7.70 -2.83 9.96
N HIS A 67 8.40 -1.83 9.42
CA HIS A 67 8.58 -0.53 10.07
C HIS A 67 7.44 0.42 9.73
N SER A 68 7.09 1.26 10.71
CA SER A 68 6.06 2.28 10.56
C SER A 68 6.40 3.26 9.43
N ARG A 69 5.39 3.72 8.71
CA ARG A 69 5.51 4.82 7.72
C ARG A 69 6.04 6.13 8.35
N TYR A 70 6.01 6.26 9.68
CA TYR A 70 6.64 7.38 10.39
C TYR A 70 8.16 7.28 10.46
N VAL A 71 8.74 6.12 10.15
CA VAL A 71 10.18 5.99 9.94
C VAL A 71 10.55 6.60 8.58
N VAL A 72 9.91 6.10 7.53
CA VAL A 72 9.98 6.60 6.14
C VAL A 72 8.75 6.11 5.40
N ASP A 73 8.14 6.94 4.58
CA ASP A 73 6.99 6.54 3.75
C ASP A 73 7.48 5.84 2.49
N LEU A 74 7.28 4.52 2.43
CA LEU A 74 7.74 3.66 1.34
C LEU A 74 6.92 3.83 0.05
N ASN A 75 5.84 4.62 0.07
CA ASN A 75 5.05 4.93 -1.13
C ASN A 75 5.10 6.43 -1.49
N ARG A 76 6.23 7.08 -1.17
CA ARG A 76 6.57 8.44 -1.59
C ARG A 76 7.80 8.45 -2.48
N ASP A 77 7.81 9.37 -3.42
CA ASP A 77 8.98 9.61 -4.27
C ASP A 77 10.15 10.13 -3.41
N PRO A 78 11.32 9.50 -3.45
CA PRO A 78 12.47 9.92 -2.64
C PRO A 78 13.05 11.26 -3.07
N GLY A 79 12.76 11.72 -4.29
CA GLY A 79 13.10 13.05 -4.80
C GLY A 79 12.06 14.12 -4.48
N GLY A 80 10.95 13.77 -3.80
CA GLY A 80 9.92 14.70 -3.37
C GLY A 80 8.88 15.05 -4.43
N ALA A 81 8.85 14.36 -5.58
CA ALA A 81 7.82 14.58 -6.59
C ALA A 81 6.44 14.11 -6.09
N SER A 82 5.40 14.90 -6.33
CA SER A 82 4.02 14.55 -6.01
C SER A 82 3.24 14.16 -7.25
N HIS A 83 2.56 13.01 -7.19
CA HIS A 83 1.62 12.57 -8.22
C HIS A 83 0.20 13.13 -8.02
N TYR A 84 -0.03 13.92 -6.98
CA TYR A 84 -1.31 14.52 -6.61
C TYR A 84 -1.17 16.03 -6.43
N PRO A 85 -1.09 16.81 -7.55
CA PRO A 85 -0.99 18.27 -7.45
C PRO A 85 -2.19 18.86 -6.69
N GLY A 86 -1.90 19.72 -5.72
CA GLY A 86 -2.93 20.41 -4.93
C GLY A 86 -3.50 19.61 -3.75
N VAL A 87 -3.06 18.37 -3.54
CA VAL A 87 -3.38 17.60 -2.32
C VAL A 87 -2.24 17.78 -1.31
N ASP A 88 -2.60 18.05 -0.05
CA ASP A 88 -1.64 18.20 1.04
C ASP A 88 -1.13 16.83 1.52
N LEU A 89 -0.23 16.24 0.72
CA LEU A 89 0.41 14.99 1.06
C LEU A 89 1.62 15.21 1.99
N THR A 90 1.85 14.23 2.87
CA THR A 90 3.08 14.15 3.64
C THR A 90 4.29 13.89 2.75
N GLY A 91 5.48 14.38 3.15
CA GLY A 91 6.75 14.08 2.48
C GLY A 91 7.24 12.64 2.69
N LEU A 92 8.47 12.36 2.22
CA LEU A 92 9.15 11.07 2.40
C LEU A 92 9.25 10.67 3.88
N VAL A 93 9.50 11.62 4.75
CA VAL A 93 9.38 11.50 6.20
C VAL A 93 8.33 12.50 6.65
N ALA A 94 7.17 11.98 7.06
CA ALA A 94 6.06 12.80 7.51
C ALA A 94 6.42 13.56 8.80
N ASP A 95 5.99 14.80 8.91
CA ASP A 95 6.10 15.64 10.12
C ASP A 95 4.77 15.75 10.85
N THR A 96 3.65 15.55 10.16
CA THR A 96 2.30 15.59 10.70
C THR A 96 1.50 14.34 10.32
N THR A 97 0.58 13.93 11.20
CA THR A 97 -0.39 12.86 10.95
C THR A 97 -1.44 13.27 9.92
N PHE A 98 -2.27 12.34 9.46
CA PHE A 98 -3.44 12.67 8.62
C PHE A 98 -4.49 13.54 9.33
N SER A 99 -4.41 13.70 10.65
CA SER A 99 -5.25 14.59 11.44
C SER A 99 -4.59 15.95 11.72
N TYR A 100 -3.44 16.24 11.09
CA TYR A 100 -2.61 17.45 11.30
C TYR A 100 -1.95 17.56 12.68
N ASP A 101 -1.93 16.48 13.48
CA ASP A 101 -1.15 16.48 14.71
C ASP A 101 0.34 16.34 14.39
N ASP A 102 1.19 17.03 15.14
CA ASP A 102 2.64 16.85 15.01
C ASP A 102 3.06 15.41 15.29
N ILE A 103 3.85 14.80 14.39
CA ILE A 103 4.41 13.46 14.63
C ILE A 103 5.54 13.51 15.67
N TYR A 104 6.33 14.58 15.68
CA TYR A 104 7.50 14.68 16.53
C TYR A 104 7.27 15.63 17.69
N ARG A 105 7.89 15.32 18.82
CA ARG A 105 8.01 16.25 19.93
C ARG A 105 8.83 17.49 19.52
N PRO A 106 8.66 18.64 20.19
CA PRO A 106 9.46 19.82 19.95
C PRO A 106 10.97 19.51 19.96
N GLY A 107 11.68 19.95 18.93
CA GLY A 107 13.11 19.71 18.76
C GLY A 107 13.51 18.30 18.29
N CYS A 108 12.53 17.43 17.97
CA CYS A 108 12.76 16.07 17.52
C CYS A 108 12.44 15.85 16.02
N VAL A 109 11.99 16.87 15.30
CA VAL A 109 11.77 16.80 13.84
C VAL A 109 13.09 16.43 13.16
N PRO A 110 13.11 15.41 12.27
CA PRO A 110 14.34 15.02 11.60
C PRO A 110 14.82 16.09 10.63
N ASP A 111 16.11 16.36 10.65
CA ASP A 111 16.77 17.21 9.67
C ASP A 111 17.04 16.47 8.35
N ALA A 112 17.53 17.17 7.33
CA ALA A 112 17.80 16.64 6.00
C ALA A 112 18.77 15.43 6.02
N SER A 113 19.78 15.45 6.88
CA SER A 113 20.74 14.34 7.02
C SER A 113 20.07 13.10 7.62
N GLN A 114 19.19 13.28 8.60
CA GLN A 114 18.42 12.19 9.19
C GLN A 114 17.37 11.62 8.22
N ILE A 115 16.79 12.47 7.36
CA ILE A 115 15.88 12.02 6.30
C ILE A 115 16.64 11.17 5.28
N ASP A 116 17.84 11.62 4.86
CA ASP A 116 18.69 10.87 3.93
C ASP A 116 19.16 9.52 4.51
N ASP A 117 19.55 9.48 5.79
CA ASP A 117 19.88 8.24 6.50
C ASP A 117 18.70 7.25 6.50
N ARG A 118 17.46 7.73 6.72
CA ARG A 118 16.26 6.89 6.67
C ARG A 118 15.97 6.38 5.26
N ARG A 119 16.15 7.22 4.25
CA ARG A 119 16.03 6.82 2.84
C ARG A 119 16.99 5.67 2.53
N GLN A 120 18.27 5.81 2.87
CA GLN A 120 19.30 4.80 2.60
C GLN A 120 19.09 3.50 3.39
N ARG A 121 18.63 3.57 4.64
CA ARG A 121 18.52 2.38 5.51
C ARG A 121 17.22 1.62 5.36
N TYR A 122 16.13 2.27 4.98
CA TYR A 122 14.80 1.67 4.99
C TYR A 122 14.12 1.72 3.62
N TRP A 123 14.16 2.88 2.95
CA TRP A 123 13.49 3.06 1.68
C TRP A 123 14.19 2.31 0.54
N GLU A 124 15.47 2.55 0.32
CA GLU A 124 16.24 1.92 -0.75
C GLU A 124 16.23 0.39 -0.66
N PRO A 125 16.60 -0.24 0.48
CA PRO A 125 16.63 -1.70 0.55
C PRO A 125 15.25 -2.35 0.39
N TYR A 126 14.17 -1.66 0.78
CA TYR A 126 12.81 -2.12 0.54
C TYR A 126 12.51 -2.14 -0.95
N HIS A 127 12.76 -1.04 -1.65
CA HIS A 127 12.53 -0.92 -3.08
C HIS A 127 13.47 -1.79 -3.91
N ASP A 128 14.71 -2.00 -3.50
CA ASP A 128 15.62 -2.96 -4.12
C ASP A 128 15.03 -4.38 -4.06
N THR A 129 14.54 -4.80 -2.89
CA THR A 129 13.87 -6.10 -2.74
C THR A 129 12.61 -6.19 -3.60
N LEU A 130 11.77 -5.16 -3.64
CA LEU A 130 10.56 -5.15 -4.46
C LEU A 130 10.90 -5.26 -5.95
N ALA A 131 11.89 -4.51 -6.42
CA ALA A 131 12.37 -4.57 -7.80
C ALA A 131 12.93 -5.95 -8.16
N GLU A 132 13.69 -6.60 -7.27
CA GLU A 132 14.17 -7.97 -7.42
C GLU A 132 13.00 -8.97 -7.58
N GLN A 133 11.94 -8.84 -6.74
CA GLN A 133 10.78 -9.72 -6.85
C GLN A 133 10.04 -9.50 -8.19
N ILE A 134 9.86 -8.24 -8.62
CA ILE A 134 9.23 -7.90 -9.90
C ILE A 134 10.03 -8.51 -11.06
N ALA A 135 11.36 -8.32 -11.07
CA ALA A 135 12.22 -8.89 -12.11
C ALA A 135 12.19 -10.43 -12.13
N ALA A 136 12.20 -11.06 -10.96
CA ALA A 136 12.14 -12.52 -10.85
C ALA A 136 10.78 -13.09 -11.34
N VAL A 137 9.67 -12.42 -11.02
CA VAL A 137 8.33 -12.78 -11.49
C VAL A 137 8.22 -12.58 -13.00
N HIS A 138 8.63 -11.42 -13.49
CA HIS A 138 8.65 -11.13 -14.93
C HIS A 138 9.50 -12.13 -15.71
N GLY A 139 10.68 -12.46 -15.22
CA GLY A 139 11.56 -13.47 -15.87
C GLY A 139 10.93 -14.87 -15.97
N ARG A 140 10.05 -15.25 -15.04
CA ARG A 140 9.35 -16.54 -15.06
C ARG A 140 8.12 -16.56 -15.95
N HIS A 141 7.38 -15.45 -16.03
CA HIS A 141 6.05 -15.40 -16.63
C HIS A 141 5.96 -14.57 -17.91
N GLY A 142 7.01 -13.80 -18.24
CA GLY A 142 6.99 -12.81 -19.33
C GLY A 142 6.18 -11.55 -19.00
N HIS A 143 5.58 -11.50 -17.81
CA HIS A 143 4.89 -10.32 -17.26
C HIS A 143 4.88 -10.39 -15.73
N ALA A 144 4.62 -9.25 -15.09
CA ALA A 144 4.40 -9.16 -13.66
C ALA A 144 3.20 -8.25 -13.36
N VAL A 145 2.41 -8.60 -12.35
CA VAL A 145 1.31 -7.80 -11.81
C VAL A 145 1.65 -7.40 -10.38
N LEU A 146 1.78 -6.12 -10.13
CA LEU A 146 1.94 -5.54 -8.79
C LEU A 146 0.58 -5.03 -8.30
N LEU A 147 0.10 -5.53 -7.18
CA LEU A 147 -1.00 -4.96 -6.42
C LEU A 147 -0.42 -4.20 -5.23
N ASP A 148 -0.42 -2.87 -5.30
CA ASP A 148 -0.01 -1.98 -4.22
C ASP A 148 -1.21 -1.78 -3.29
N ALA A 149 -1.25 -2.55 -2.20
CA ALA A 149 -2.40 -2.67 -1.32
C ALA A 149 -2.26 -1.78 -0.10
N HIS A 150 -3.28 -0.94 0.11
CA HIS A 150 -3.37 0.06 1.17
C HIS A 150 -4.70 0.02 1.90
N SER A 151 -4.73 0.66 3.06
CA SER A 151 -5.98 0.95 3.74
C SER A 151 -5.93 2.27 4.49
N ILE A 152 -7.07 2.94 4.53
CA ILE A 152 -7.20 4.25 5.15
C ILE A 152 -8.53 4.36 5.89
N ARG A 153 -8.64 5.26 6.85
CA ARG A 153 -9.91 5.59 7.50
C ARG A 153 -10.93 6.10 6.50
N ALA A 154 -12.21 5.84 6.78
CA ALA A 154 -13.32 6.23 5.92
C ALA A 154 -13.37 7.74 5.65
N GLU A 155 -12.95 8.55 6.60
CA GLU A 155 -12.92 10.01 6.52
C GLU A 155 -11.54 10.53 6.93
N VAL A 156 -10.88 11.23 5.99
CA VAL A 156 -9.59 11.90 6.21
C VAL A 156 -9.65 13.28 5.58
N PRO A 157 -10.15 14.31 6.33
CA PRO A 157 -10.40 15.64 5.79
C PRO A 157 -9.18 16.33 5.16
N ARG A 158 -7.97 15.97 5.57
CA ARG A 158 -6.72 16.41 4.96
C ARG A 158 -6.61 16.01 3.48
N LEU A 159 -7.08 14.80 3.13
CA LEU A 159 -6.87 14.23 1.80
C LEU A 159 -8.10 14.35 0.91
N PHE A 160 -9.30 14.32 1.49
CA PHE A 160 -10.56 14.38 0.75
C PHE A 160 -11.73 14.84 1.63
N THR A 161 -12.80 15.31 0.99
CA THR A 161 -14.02 15.73 1.67
C THR A 161 -15.01 14.58 1.75
N GLY A 162 -15.61 14.37 2.92
CA GLY A 162 -16.61 13.34 3.19
C GLY A 162 -16.01 11.94 3.31
N ARG A 163 -16.86 10.93 3.04
CA ARG A 163 -16.49 9.52 3.15
C ARG A 163 -15.94 8.99 1.82
N LEU A 164 -14.82 8.26 1.89
CA LEU A 164 -14.27 7.55 0.75
C LEU A 164 -15.13 6.31 0.42
N PRO A 165 -15.33 5.95 -0.86
CA PRO A 165 -15.87 4.64 -1.24
C PRO A 165 -15.07 3.49 -0.61
N ASP A 166 -15.76 2.37 -0.32
CA ASP A 166 -15.16 1.26 0.46
C ASP A 166 -13.93 0.66 -0.23
N LEU A 167 -13.93 0.62 -1.57
CA LEU A 167 -12.84 0.13 -2.41
C LEU A 167 -12.47 1.19 -3.46
N ASN A 168 -11.20 1.52 -3.56
CA ASN A 168 -10.71 2.53 -4.49
C ASN A 168 -9.57 1.94 -5.31
N LEU A 169 -9.85 1.63 -6.58
CA LEU A 169 -8.87 1.08 -7.51
C LEU A 169 -8.21 2.21 -8.29
N GLY A 170 -6.90 2.34 -8.17
CA GLY A 170 -6.06 3.26 -8.93
C GLY A 170 -5.25 2.55 -10.00
N SER A 171 -5.23 3.11 -11.20
CA SER A 171 -4.43 2.64 -12.33
C SER A 171 -3.58 3.74 -12.97
N CYS A 172 -3.28 4.79 -12.20
CA CYS A 172 -2.62 6.00 -12.69
C CYS A 172 -3.34 6.61 -13.91
N ASN A 173 -4.67 6.64 -13.87
CA ASN A 173 -5.55 7.00 -14.99
C ASN A 173 -5.34 6.09 -16.22
N GLY A 174 -5.18 4.79 -16.02
CA GLY A 174 -5.00 3.78 -17.07
C GLY A 174 -3.57 3.64 -17.58
N ARG A 175 -2.58 4.33 -16.98
CA ARG A 175 -1.18 4.32 -17.46
C ARG A 175 -0.32 3.22 -16.87
N SER A 176 -0.66 2.69 -15.69
CA SER A 176 0.19 1.74 -14.96
C SER A 176 -0.11 0.27 -15.27
N CYS A 177 -1.12 -0.03 -16.08
CA CYS A 177 -1.47 -1.41 -16.42
C CYS A 177 -2.21 -1.52 -17.75
N ASP A 178 -2.25 -2.74 -18.30
CA ASP A 178 -3.08 -3.08 -19.44
C ASP A 178 -4.57 -2.82 -19.14
N PRO A 179 -5.35 -2.26 -20.09
CA PRO A 179 -6.79 -2.03 -19.91
C PRO A 179 -7.59 -3.30 -19.57
N SER A 180 -7.19 -4.47 -20.09
CA SER A 180 -7.86 -5.74 -19.79
C SER A 180 -7.60 -6.22 -18.37
N LEU A 181 -6.40 -5.98 -17.82
CA LEU A 181 -6.09 -6.25 -16.41
C LEU A 181 -6.93 -5.36 -15.49
N ARG A 182 -6.98 -4.05 -15.80
CA ARG A 182 -7.82 -3.11 -15.04
C ARG A 182 -9.28 -3.54 -15.07
N GLN A 183 -9.80 -3.94 -16.25
CA GLN A 183 -11.17 -4.40 -16.38
C GLN A 183 -11.43 -5.69 -15.58
N ALA A 184 -10.50 -6.64 -15.56
CA ALA A 184 -10.60 -7.86 -14.75
C ALA A 184 -10.67 -7.54 -13.25
N ALA A 185 -9.84 -6.60 -12.79
CA ALA A 185 -9.88 -6.13 -11.40
C ALA A 185 -11.21 -5.44 -11.06
N VAL A 186 -11.71 -4.58 -11.93
CA VAL A 186 -13.01 -3.90 -11.76
C VAL A 186 -14.15 -4.90 -11.63
N VAL A 187 -14.25 -5.88 -12.55
CA VAL A 187 -15.29 -6.92 -12.52
C VAL A 187 -15.25 -7.72 -11.21
N ALA A 188 -14.05 -8.05 -10.72
CA ALA A 188 -13.88 -8.81 -9.49
C ALA A 188 -14.31 -8.02 -8.24
N LEU A 189 -14.00 -6.72 -8.19
CA LEU A 189 -14.34 -5.84 -7.06
C LEU A 189 -15.82 -5.44 -7.06
N ASP A 190 -16.42 -5.19 -8.23
CA ASP A 190 -17.81 -4.76 -8.40
C ASP A 190 -18.82 -5.92 -8.27
N ALA A 191 -18.33 -7.15 -8.14
CA ALA A 191 -19.19 -8.34 -8.04
C ALA A 191 -20.00 -8.43 -6.73
N ASP A 192 -19.71 -7.61 -5.73
CA ASP A 192 -20.43 -7.57 -4.47
C ASP A 192 -20.96 -6.16 -4.20
N PRO A 193 -22.27 -5.92 -4.35
CA PRO A 193 -22.88 -4.60 -4.21
C PRO A 193 -22.86 -4.05 -2.77
N THR A 194 -22.40 -4.85 -1.80
CA THR A 194 -22.22 -4.39 -0.40
C THR A 194 -21.13 -3.33 -0.29
N TYR A 195 -20.12 -3.39 -1.17
CA TYR A 195 -18.99 -2.47 -1.17
C TYR A 195 -19.07 -1.49 -2.32
N SER A 196 -19.02 -0.21 -2.02
CA SER A 196 -18.91 0.84 -3.01
C SER A 196 -17.52 0.86 -3.65
N LEU A 197 -17.45 0.98 -4.97
CA LEU A 197 -16.21 0.99 -5.75
C LEU A 197 -16.00 2.34 -6.44
N SER A 198 -14.78 2.86 -6.36
CA SER A 198 -14.30 4.00 -7.17
C SER A 198 -13.09 3.58 -7.99
N ILE A 199 -12.98 4.10 -9.21
CA ILE A 199 -11.90 3.77 -10.16
C ILE A 199 -11.25 5.07 -10.61
N ASP A 200 -9.93 5.21 -10.34
CA ASP A 200 -9.15 6.42 -10.64
C ASP A 200 -9.84 7.73 -10.19
N GLY A 201 -10.58 7.66 -9.08
CA GLY A 201 -11.26 8.80 -8.49
C GLY A 201 -10.29 9.69 -7.69
N ILE A 202 -10.52 9.80 -6.38
CA ILE A 202 -9.59 10.49 -5.46
C ILE A 202 -8.25 9.74 -5.42
N VAL A 203 -8.29 8.41 -5.31
CA VAL A 203 -7.11 7.54 -5.30
C VAL A 203 -6.80 7.10 -6.73
N LYS A 204 -5.60 7.42 -7.22
CA LYS A 204 -5.16 7.11 -8.59
C LYS A 204 -3.95 6.19 -8.63
N GLY A 205 -3.15 6.15 -7.57
CA GLY A 205 -1.93 5.37 -7.45
C GLY A 205 -0.84 6.14 -6.70
N GLY A 206 -0.08 5.44 -5.84
CA GLY A 206 1.09 5.98 -5.16
C GLY A 206 2.37 5.82 -5.97
N TYR A 207 3.52 6.05 -5.33
CA TYR A 207 4.84 5.91 -5.95
C TYR A 207 5.02 4.52 -6.58
N SER A 208 4.67 3.44 -5.86
CA SER A 208 4.85 2.08 -6.36
C SER A 208 4.11 1.84 -7.67
N ALA A 209 2.86 2.29 -7.78
CA ALA A 209 2.07 2.13 -9.01
C ALA A 209 2.65 2.94 -10.18
N HIS A 210 3.09 4.17 -9.92
CA HIS A 210 3.70 5.04 -10.94
C HIS A 210 5.08 4.56 -11.40
N ASN A 211 5.90 4.06 -10.47
CA ASN A 211 7.29 3.69 -10.74
C ASN A 211 7.43 2.31 -11.37
N TYR A 212 6.58 1.34 -10.96
CA TYR A 212 6.69 -0.05 -11.41
C TYR A 212 5.66 -0.44 -12.48
N GLY A 213 4.65 0.40 -12.75
CA GLY A 213 3.66 0.17 -13.79
C GLY A 213 4.16 0.67 -15.14
N ILE A 214 4.77 -0.21 -15.95
CA ILE A 214 5.32 0.06 -17.28
C ILE A 214 4.76 -1.01 -18.24
N PRO A 215 3.49 -0.88 -18.68
CA PRO A 215 2.77 -1.93 -19.42
C PRO A 215 3.47 -2.38 -20.70
N GLU A 216 4.15 -1.48 -21.38
CA GLU A 216 4.94 -1.76 -22.59
C GLU A 216 6.11 -2.71 -22.34
N MET A 217 6.54 -2.84 -21.09
CA MET A 217 7.56 -3.81 -20.66
C MET A 217 6.95 -5.06 -20.03
N GLY A 218 5.62 -5.23 -20.06
CA GLY A 218 4.94 -6.33 -19.37
C GLY A 218 4.89 -6.19 -17.84
N LEU A 219 5.15 -4.98 -17.32
CA LEU A 219 5.09 -4.66 -15.90
C LEU A 219 3.81 -3.86 -15.63
N HIS A 220 2.88 -4.47 -14.91
CA HIS A 220 1.56 -3.88 -14.65
C HIS A 220 1.40 -3.61 -13.16
N ALA A 221 0.90 -2.45 -12.78
CA ALA A 221 0.65 -2.08 -11.40
C ALA A 221 -0.78 -1.55 -11.23
N LEU A 222 -1.42 -2.00 -10.15
CA LEU A 222 -2.69 -1.49 -9.65
C LEU A 222 -2.50 -1.06 -8.20
N HIS A 223 -3.10 0.05 -7.83
CA HIS A 223 -3.20 0.51 -6.45
C HIS A 223 -4.59 0.18 -5.92
N LEU A 224 -4.69 -0.38 -4.72
CA LEU A 224 -5.97 -0.63 -4.06
C LEU A 224 -5.96 0.02 -2.69
N GLU A 225 -6.81 1.05 -2.50
CA GLU A 225 -7.06 1.67 -1.20
C GLU A 225 -8.36 1.15 -0.62
N ILE A 226 -8.31 0.51 0.54
CA ILE A 226 -9.43 -0.11 1.23
C ILE A 226 -9.83 0.77 2.42
N VAL A 227 -11.11 1.08 2.56
CA VAL A 227 -11.61 1.77 3.75
C VAL A 227 -11.57 0.82 4.95
N GLN A 228 -10.87 1.21 6.00
CA GLN A 228 -10.64 0.39 7.21
C GLN A 228 -11.94 -0.05 7.89
N ALA A 229 -12.97 0.81 7.91
CA ALA A 229 -14.29 0.48 8.44
C ALA A 229 -14.92 -0.78 7.81
N GLY A 230 -14.50 -1.17 6.62
CA GLY A 230 -14.96 -2.38 5.92
C GLY A 230 -14.48 -3.69 6.55
N TYR A 231 -13.41 -3.68 7.37
CA TYR A 231 -12.85 -4.90 7.93
C TYR A 231 -12.36 -4.78 9.40
N LEU A 232 -12.30 -3.55 9.96
CA LEU A 232 -11.92 -3.33 11.35
C LEU A 232 -12.79 -2.26 12.02
N ASP A 233 -12.66 -2.09 13.32
CA ASP A 233 -13.24 -0.97 14.07
C ASP A 233 -12.24 0.20 14.08
N GLU A 234 -12.58 1.29 13.38
CA GLU A 234 -11.71 2.49 13.30
C GLU A 234 -11.50 3.20 14.65
N ALA A 235 -12.33 2.90 15.66
CA ALA A 235 -12.12 3.40 17.02
C ALA A 235 -11.05 2.59 17.77
N ASN A 236 -10.87 1.33 17.41
CA ASN A 236 -9.90 0.41 17.99
C ASN A 236 -9.13 -0.34 16.89
N PRO A 237 -8.38 0.37 16.04
CA PRO A 237 -7.84 -0.20 14.80
C PRO A 237 -6.75 -1.26 15.04
N GLN A 238 -6.21 -1.35 16.25
CA GLN A 238 -5.21 -2.35 16.62
C GLN A 238 -5.82 -3.74 16.87
N ASP A 239 -7.15 -3.83 17.04
CA ASP A 239 -7.84 -5.07 17.34
C ASP A 239 -8.25 -5.79 16.05
N TRP A 240 -7.59 -6.91 15.76
CA TRP A 240 -7.95 -7.75 14.63
C TRP A 240 -9.18 -8.60 14.94
N ASN A 241 -10.20 -8.48 14.08
CA ASN A 241 -11.41 -9.29 14.17
C ASN A 241 -11.62 -10.08 12.84
N PRO A 242 -11.28 -11.38 12.81
CA PRO A 242 -11.43 -12.20 11.61
C PRO A 242 -12.86 -12.25 11.07
N ALA A 243 -13.88 -12.32 11.95
CA ALA A 243 -15.27 -12.40 11.53
C ALA A 243 -15.75 -11.11 10.83
N ARG A 244 -15.20 -9.94 11.23
CA ARG A 244 -15.48 -8.68 10.57
C ARG A 244 -14.77 -8.57 9.21
N ALA A 245 -13.58 -9.16 9.08
CA ALA A 245 -12.79 -9.12 7.87
C ALA A 245 -13.24 -10.14 6.80
N GLU A 246 -13.89 -11.24 7.20
CA GLU A 246 -14.25 -12.36 6.32
C GLU A 246 -15.08 -11.95 5.09
N PRO A 247 -16.12 -11.10 5.18
CA PRO A 247 -16.89 -10.68 4.01
C PRO A 247 -16.02 -9.94 2.98
N LEU A 248 -15.16 -9.02 3.43
CA LEU A 248 -14.23 -8.32 2.55
C LEU A 248 -13.17 -9.25 1.96
N GLN A 249 -12.67 -10.23 2.74
CA GLN A 249 -11.74 -11.23 2.21
C GLN A 249 -12.36 -12.04 1.07
N ALA A 250 -13.67 -12.28 1.07
CA ALA A 250 -14.34 -12.95 -0.05
C ALA A 250 -14.27 -12.12 -1.35
N VAL A 251 -14.40 -10.80 -1.26
CA VAL A 251 -14.21 -9.87 -2.39
C VAL A 251 -12.76 -9.88 -2.86
N LEU A 252 -11.82 -9.75 -1.92
CA LEU A 252 -10.39 -9.71 -2.23
C LEU A 252 -9.88 -11.03 -2.82
N ARG A 253 -10.48 -12.19 -2.47
CA ARG A 253 -10.17 -13.47 -3.11
C ARG A 253 -10.52 -13.45 -4.59
N ARG A 254 -11.70 -12.95 -4.97
CA ARG A 254 -12.09 -12.79 -6.39
C ARG A 254 -11.09 -11.90 -7.14
N LEU A 255 -10.66 -10.79 -6.51
CA LEU A 255 -9.64 -9.91 -7.09
C LEU A 255 -8.32 -10.65 -7.30
N VAL A 256 -7.80 -11.31 -6.26
CA VAL A 256 -6.52 -12.06 -6.34
C VAL A 256 -6.60 -13.14 -7.41
N ASP A 257 -7.69 -13.91 -7.47
CA ASP A 257 -7.87 -14.96 -8.48
C ASP A 257 -7.92 -14.37 -9.91
N ALA A 258 -8.57 -13.23 -10.10
CA ALA A 258 -8.59 -12.52 -11.38
C ALA A 258 -7.19 -12.05 -11.79
N LEU A 259 -6.42 -11.45 -10.85
CA LEU A 259 -5.06 -10.96 -11.13
C LEU A 259 -4.07 -12.11 -11.37
N VAL A 260 -4.16 -13.21 -10.64
CA VAL A 260 -3.33 -14.41 -10.82
C VAL A 260 -3.60 -15.08 -12.17
N SER A 261 -4.87 -15.10 -12.59
CA SER A 261 -5.29 -15.77 -13.84
C SER A 261 -5.11 -14.91 -15.07
N TRP A 262 -5.00 -13.59 -14.92
CA TRP A 262 -4.85 -12.68 -16.06
C TRP A 262 -3.56 -12.95 -16.84
N ARG A 263 -3.66 -12.78 -18.15
CA ARG A 263 -2.51 -12.86 -19.08
C ARG A 263 -2.63 -11.72 -20.08
N PRO A 264 -1.50 -11.06 -20.44
CA PRO A 264 -1.50 -10.10 -21.54
C PRO A 264 -1.94 -10.81 -22.83
N MET A 265 -2.72 -10.10 -23.65
CA MET A 265 -3.04 -10.60 -24.99
C MET A 265 -1.75 -10.70 -25.79
N ALA A 266 -1.59 -11.81 -26.52
CA ALA A 266 -0.47 -11.95 -27.46
C ALA A 266 -0.56 -10.81 -28.50
N ALA A 267 0.57 -10.12 -28.71
CA ALA A 267 0.68 -9.06 -29.70
C ALA A 267 0.55 -9.59 -31.13
#